data_2f6975c6badbb6449d446f057a7681f5
#
_entry.id   2f6975c6badbb6449d446f057a7681f5
#
_cell.length_a   1.000
_cell.length_b   1.000
_cell.length_c   1.000
_cell.angle_alpha   90.00
_cell.angle_beta   90.00
_cell.angle_gamma   90.00
#
_symmetry.space_group_name_H-M   'P 1'
#
loop_
_entity.id
_entity.type
_entity.pdbx_description
1 polymer ?
#
loop_
_entity_poly.entity_id
_entity_poly.type
_entity_poly.pdbx_seq_one_letter_code
_entity_poly.pdbx_strand_id
1 'polypeptide(L)'
;MVSYDEMYAHVERHVDALKTNKTGDERETYAEVFDRQTLMVLNDYMTRGHIDMIHYPVSTGKEGNVFYATDEDGEGVAVKIFRTSTSTFKRVSKYIEGDPRFKGLTGNRRKLIYAWTNKEFRNLDRYCEAGIPVPEPIAFRKNVLLMEYIGDETGPAPQLKDVAMDDPTAMYDDVVSFIIDGYRDAHLVHGDLSEYNILVWDGEPIMIDCGQAMTADHFNAKEFLMRDIGNINRFFRNRGADIIDPETILAETLKPADDDDVEESEEDYEEEEEDE
;
A
#
# COMPACT_ATOMS: atom_id res chain seq x y z
N MET A 1 28.59 17.40 9.35
CA MET A 1 28.27 16.02 8.94
C MET A 1 28.10 15.24 10.24
N VAL A 2 26.86 14.89 10.61
CA VAL A 2 26.55 14.16 11.84
C VAL A 2 27.24 12.79 11.78
N SER A 3 27.92 12.37 12.83
CA SER A 3 28.62 11.08 12.86
C SER A 3 27.59 9.93 12.84
N TYR A 4 28.02 8.74 12.38
CA TYR A 4 27.16 7.55 12.42
C TYR A 4 26.68 7.24 13.84
N ASP A 5 27.55 7.40 14.82
CA ASP A 5 27.23 7.11 16.22
C ASP A 5 26.22 8.11 16.81
N GLU A 6 26.28 9.39 16.42
CA GLU A 6 25.28 10.39 16.80
C GLU A 6 23.93 10.12 16.15
N MET A 7 23.94 9.73 14.89
CA MET A 7 22.75 9.38 14.11
C MET A 7 22.08 8.10 14.64
N TYR A 8 22.89 7.07 14.94
CA TYR A 8 22.45 5.83 15.56
C TYR A 8 21.84 6.10 16.93
N ALA A 9 22.51 6.88 17.77
CA ALA A 9 22.02 7.25 19.10
C ALA A 9 20.77 8.12 19.05
N HIS A 10 20.55 8.91 17.98
CA HIS A 10 19.34 9.68 17.79
C HIS A 10 18.14 8.76 17.50
N VAL A 11 18.26 7.90 16.50
CA VAL A 11 17.20 6.91 16.17
C VAL A 11 17.01 5.90 17.30
N GLU A 12 18.08 5.43 17.93
CA GLU A 12 18.06 4.44 19.02
C GLU A 12 17.30 4.93 20.24
N ARG A 13 17.39 6.21 20.61
CA ARG A 13 16.58 6.82 21.69
C ARG A 13 15.07 6.72 21.41
N HIS A 14 14.64 6.78 20.16
CA HIS A 14 13.26 6.67 19.74
C HIS A 14 12.82 5.21 19.51
N VAL A 15 13.77 4.30 19.27
CA VAL A 15 13.54 2.86 19.03
C VAL A 15 13.74 2.01 20.30
N ASP A 16 14.55 2.44 21.26
CA ASP A 16 14.81 1.68 22.50
C ASP A 16 13.61 1.57 23.42
N ALA A 17 12.65 2.51 23.35
CA ALA A 17 11.36 2.37 24.00
C ALA A 17 10.59 1.14 23.46
N LEU A 18 10.82 0.75 22.22
CA LEU A 18 10.23 -0.43 21.58
C LEU A 18 10.93 -1.74 21.99
N LYS A 19 12.20 -1.68 22.43
CA LYS A 19 13.01 -2.87 22.79
C LYS A 19 12.82 -3.34 24.25
N THR A 20 12.36 -2.46 25.14
CA THR A 20 12.43 -2.68 26.60
C THR A 20 11.44 -3.73 27.13
N ASN A 21 10.41 -4.11 26.36
CA ASN A 21 9.34 -5.01 26.82
C ASN A 21 9.28 -6.36 26.08
N LYS A 22 10.34 -6.82 25.39
CA LYS A 22 10.24 -7.95 24.45
C LYS A 22 11.14 -9.14 24.76
N THR A 23 10.69 -10.35 24.39
CA THR A 23 11.41 -11.62 24.46
C THR A 23 12.62 -11.66 23.49
N GLY A 24 13.54 -12.63 23.66
CA GLY A 24 14.78 -12.72 22.88
C GLY A 24 14.57 -12.77 21.35
N ASP A 25 13.58 -13.54 20.87
CA ASP A 25 13.27 -13.70 19.43
C ASP A 25 12.77 -12.41 18.78
N GLU A 26 12.04 -11.58 19.54
CA GLU A 26 11.57 -10.28 19.07
C GLU A 26 12.70 -9.26 18.94
N ARG A 27 13.70 -9.32 19.82
CA ARG A 27 14.90 -8.45 19.75
C ARG A 27 15.75 -8.74 18.52
N GLU A 28 15.90 -10.01 18.14
CA GLU A 28 16.63 -10.42 16.94
C GLU A 28 15.91 -9.94 15.68
N THR A 29 14.57 -10.05 15.64
CA THR A 29 13.72 -9.52 14.58
C THR A 29 13.87 -8.00 14.39
N TYR A 30 13.96 -7.24 15.49
CA TYR A 30 14.15 -5.78 15.42
C TYR A 30 15.56 -5.40 14.92
N ALA A 31 16.59 -6.12 15.33
CA ALA A 31 17.96 -5.89 14.87
C ALA A 31 18.09 -6.12 13.35
N GLU A 32 17.32 -7.05 12.80
CA GLU A 32 17.27 -7.29 11.35
C GLU A 32 16.55 -6.19 10.56
N VAL A 33 15.54 -5.55 11.16
CA VAL A 33 14.75 -4.49 10.53
C VAL A 33 15.52 -3.17 10.53
N PHE A 34 16.20 -2.84 11.64
CA PHE A 34 16.94 -1.59 11.82
C PHE A 34 18.43 -1.75 11.48
N ASP A 35 18.72 -2.22 10.25
CA ASP A 35 20.11 -2.24 9.76
C ASP A 35 20.65 -0.81 9.57
N ARG A 36 21.97 -0.67 9.42
CA ARG A 36 22.63 0.62 9.26
C ARG A 36 22.02 1.49 8.16
N GLN A 37 21.58 0.90 7.05
CA GLN A 37 21.04 1.67 5.94
C GLN A 37 19.63 2.15 6.23
N THR A 38 18.82 1.34 6.89
CA THR A 38 17.48 1.70 7.37
C THR A 38 17.58 2.87 8.36
N LEU A 39 18.49 2.79 9.34
CA LEU A 39 18.72 3.87 10.31
C LEU A 39 19.12 5.19 9.65
N MET A 40 19.97 5.14 8.60
CA MET A 40 20.31 6.34 7.82
C MET A 40 19.11 6.96 7.12
N VAL A 41 18.20 6.14 6.62
CA VAL A 41 16.96 6.63 5.95
C VAL A 41 16.03 7.24 6.98
N LEU A 42 15.83 6.59 8.13
CA LEU A 42 14.99 7.11 9.21
C LEU A 42 15.51 8.43 9.75
N ASN A 43 16.83 8.55 9.97
CA ASN A 43 17.43 9.81 10.38
C ASN A 43 17.24 10.93 9.34
N ASP A 44 17.30 10.62 8.03
CA ASP A 44 17.01 11.60 6.98
C ASP A 44 15.54 12.07 7.04
N TYR A 45 14.59 11.16 7.27
CA TYR A 45 13.18 11.50 7.44
C TYR A 45 12.92 12.33 8.71
N MET A 46 13.57 11.99 9.83
CA MET A 46 13.49 12.78 11.06
C MET A 46 14.08 14.19 10.87
N THR A 47 15.19 14.30 10.15
CA THR A 47 15.82 15.62 9.88
C THR A 47 14.95 16.52 8.99
N ARG A 48 14.07 15.94 8.18
CA ARG A 48 13.14 16.63 7.28
C ARG A 48 11.76 16.89 7.87
N GLY A 49 11.51 16.47 9.11
CA GLY A 49 10.22 16.61 9.78
C GLY A 49 9.16 15.59 9.40
N HIS A 50 9.45 14.65 8.48
CA HIS A 50 8.51 13.58 8.12
C HIS A 50 8.25 12.58 9.25
N ILE A 51 9.17 12.48 10.20
CA ILE A 51 9.05 11.66 11.41
C ILE A 51 9.63 12.48 12.57
N ASP A 52 8.86 12.66 13.63
CA ASP A 52 9.35 13.15 14.91
C ASP A 52 9.66 11.97 15.83
N MET A 53 8.72 11.04 16.00
CA MET A 53 8.89 9.89 16.90
C MET A 53 8.30 8.61 16.31
N ILE A 54 9.00 7.48 16.49
CA ILE A 54 8.50 6.14 16.19
C ILE A 54 8.02 5.49 17.49
N HIS A 55 6.74 5.17 17.59
CA HIS A 55 6.09 4.75 18.84
C HIS A 55 6.08 3.23 19.04
N TYR A 56 5.37 2.49 18.20
CA TYR A 56 5.18 1.04 18.38
C TYR A 56 4.99 0.33 17.04
N PRO A 57 5.23 -0.98 16.98
CA PRO A 57 4.94 -1.77 15.79
C PRO A 57 3.43 -2.01 15.68
N VAL A 58 2.87 -1.66 14.53
CA VAL A 58 1.47 -1.94 14.15
C VAL A 58 1.37 -3.37 13.62
N SER A 59 2.33 -3.77 12.80
CA SER A 59 2.35 -5.10 12.20
C SER A 59 3.78 -5.61 12.05
N THR A 60 3.96 -6.92 12.30
CA THR A 60 5.23 -7.62 12.12
C THR A 60 5.03 -8.76 11.13
N GLY A 61 5.47 -8.56 9.90
CA GLY A 61 5.36 -9.52 8.82
C GLY A 61 6.69 -10.15 8.40
N LYS A 62 6.61 -11.18 7.56
CA LYS A 62 7.79 -11.85 6.99
C LYS A 62 8.53 -10.95 5.99
N GLU A 63 7.82 -10.07 5.30
CA GLU A 63 8.35 -9.18 4.26
C GLU A 63 8.83 -7.84 4.81
N GLY A 64 8.23 -7.38 5.89
CA GLY A 64 8.55 -6.12 6.54
C GLY A 64 7.73 -5.90 7.81
N ASN A 65 7.99 -4.80 8.47
CA ASN A 65 7.29 -4.35 9.66
C ASN A 65 6.73 -2.97 9.42
N VAL A 66 5.53 -2.72 9.95
CA VAL A 66 4.88 -1.40 9.96
C VAL A 66 4.92 -0.87 11.38
N PHE A 67 5.34 0.40 11.53
CA PHE A 67 5.38 1.10 12.80
C PHE A 67 4.46 2.31 12.75
N TYR A 68 3.82 2.61 13.87
CA TYR A 68 3.19 3.90 14.10
C TYR A 68 4.26 4.92 14.47
N ALA A 69 4.21 6.06 13.83
CA ALA A 69 5.06 7.20 14.10
C ALA A 69 4.20 8.49 14.06
N THR A 70 4.76 9.58 14.56
CA THR A 70 4.21 10.92 14.37
C THR A 70 5.21 11.78 13.62
N ASP A 71 4.72 12.72 12.84
CA ASP A 71 5.53 13.77 12.22
C ASP A 71 5.74 14.98 13.15
N GLU A 72 6.35 16.08 12.63
CA GLU A 72 6.62 17.30 13.41
C GLU A 72 5.34 18.08 13.80
N ASP A 73 4.22 17.86 13.12
CA ASP A 73 2.92 18.45 13.41
C ASP A 73 2.09 17.58 14.38
N GLY A 74 2.57 16.37 14.71
CA GLY A 74 1.92 15.40 15.58
C GLY A 74 0.94 14.49 14.83
N GLU A 75 0.89 14.55 13.49
CA GLU A 75 0.03 13.71 12.68
C GLU A 75 0.57 12.28 12.58
N GLY A 76 -0.35 11.32 12.46
CA GLY A 76 -0.01 9.90 12.42
C GLY A 76 0.61 9.46 11.08
N VAL A 77 1.76 8.81 11.14
CA VAL A 77 2.49 8.26 9.98
C VAL A 77 2.72 6.77 10.16
N ALA A 78 2.39 5.97 9.14
CA ALA A 78 2.77 4.56 9.08
C ALA A 78 4.13 4.41 8.39
N VAL A 79 5.10 3.86 9.13
CA VAL A 79 6.47 3.62 8.64
C VAL A 79 6.61 2.14 8.30
N LYS A 80 6.53 1.78 7.02
CA LYS A 80 6.72 0.41 6.53
C LYS A 80 8.18 0.18 6.15
N ILE A 81 8.82 -0.76 6.86
CA ILE A 81 10.24 -1.10 6.66
C ILE A 81 10.33 -2.52 6.12
N PHE A 82 10.79 -2.66 4.88
CA PHE A 82 11.01 -3.96 4.25
C PHE A 82 12.32 -4.59 4.73
N ARG A 83 12.29 -5.88 5.07
CA ARG A 83 13.47 -6.61 5.53
C ARG A 83 14.44 -6.86 4.39
N THR A 84 15.71 -6.50 4.61
CA THR A 84 16.78 -6.72 3.64
C THR A 84 17.43 -8.10 3.73
N SER A 85 17.19 -8.83 4.85
CA SER A 85 17.88 -10.10 5.20
C SER A 85 17.12 -11.38 4.82
N THR A 86 15.80 -11.35 4.66
CA THR A 86 14.97 -12.56 4.57
C THR A 86 14.99 -13.31 3.23
N SER A 87 14.84 -14.65 3.29
CA SER A 87 14.67 -15.56 2.15
C SER A 87 13.31 -15.45 1.43
N THR A 88 12.45 -14.53 1.86
CA THR A 88 11.03 -14.40 1.48
C THR A 88 10.82 -14.05 0.01
N PHE A 89 11.83 -13.46 -0.64
CA PHE A 89 11.76 -13.04 -2.04
C PHE A 89 11.56 -14.15 -3.07
N LYS A 90 11.66 -15.42 -2.71
CA LYS A 90 11.31 -16.52 -3.64
C LYS A 90 9.82 -16.55 -4.01
N ARG A 91 8.95 -16.04 -3.14
CA ARG A 91 7.50 -15.95 -3.41
C ARG A 91 7.12 -14.75 -4.26
N VAL A 92 7.92 -13.70 -4.20
CA VAL A 92 7.71 -12.43 -4.90
C VAL A 92 8.00 -12.55 -6.39
N SER A 93 8.76 -13.57 -6.83
CA SER A 93 9.18 -13.71 -8.23
C SER A 93 8.02 -13.63 -9.24
N LYS A 94 6.87 -14.23 -8.92
CA LYS A 94 5.68 -14.22 -9.79
C LYS A 94 4.99 -12.85 -9.91
N TYR A 95 5.23 -11.92 -8.99
CA TYR A 95 4.70 -10.55 -9.03
C TYR A 95 5.67 -9.54 -9.66
N ILE A 96 6.92 -9.96 -9.90
CA ILE A 96 7.96 -9.16 -10.55
C ILE A 96 8.30 -9.67 -11.94
N GLU A 97 7.93 -10.91 -12.28
CA GLU A 97 8.16 -11.50 -13.58
C GLU A 97 7.30 -10.75 -14.62
N GLY A 98 7.95 -10.20 -15.64
CA GLY A 98 7.29 -9.37 -16.66
C GLY A 98 7.20 -7.88 -16.30
N ASP A 99 7.42 -7.48 -15.05
CA ASP A 99 7.43 -6.07 -14.65
C ASP A 99 8.78 -5.41 -15.02
N PRO A 100 8.79 -4.41 -15.93
CA PRO A 100 10.02 -3.78 -16.41
C PRO A 100 10.84 -3.11 -15.31
N ARG A 101 10.23 -2.73 -14.17
CA ARG A 101 10.91 -2.12 -13.02
C ARG A 101 11.95 -3.04 -12.38
N PHE A 102 11.82 -4.35 -12.56
CA PHE A 102 12.71 -5.37 -11.99
C PHE A 102 13.72 -5.93 -12.98
N LYS A 103 13.73 -5.44 -14.21
CA LYS A 103 14.64 -5.92 -15.26
C LYS A 103 16.11 -5.73 -14.84
N GLY A 104 16.85 -6.83 -14.81
CA GLY A 104 18.29 -6.83 -14.45
C GLY A 104 18.59 -6.75 -12.95
N LEU A 105 17.58 -6.80 -12.05
CA LEU A 105 17.79 -6.72 -10.60
C LEU A 105 17.91 -8.08 -9.90
N THR A 106 17.69 -9.19 -10.59
CA THR A 106 17.62 -10.56 -10.04
C THR A 106 18.90 -11.01 -9.32
N GLY A 107 20.04 -10.38 -9.57
CA GLY A 107 21.33 -10.68 -8.90
C GLY A 107 21.61 -9.82 -7.65
N ASN A 108 20.83 -8.78 -7.38
CA ASN A 108 21.08 -7.85 -6.25
C ASN A 108 19.82 -7.68 -5.40
N ARG A 109 19.78 -8.44 -4.31
CA ARG A 109 18.65 -8.50 -3.39
C ARG A 109 18.23 -7.14 -2.82
N ARG A 110 19.19 -6.29 -2.43
CA ARG A 110 18.88 -4.94 -1.90
C ARG A 110 18.24 -4.05 -2.95
N LYS A 111 18.75 -4.06 -4.17
CA LYS A 111 18.15 -3.31 -5.29
C LYS A 111 16.74 -3.81 -5.59
N LEU A 112 16.52 -5.12 -5.48
CA LEU A 112 15.20 -5.73 -5.66
C LEU A 112 14.20 -5.21 -4.61
N ILE A 113 14.62 -5.16 -3.32
CA ILE A 113 13.78 -4.62 -2.23
C ILE A 113 13.49 -3.14 -2.45
N TYR A 114 14.47 -2.35 -2.88
CA TYR A 114 14.27 -0.93 -3.15
C TYR A 114 13.31 -0.69 -4.33
N ALA A 115 13.39 -1.52 -5.37
CA ALA A 115 12.44 -1.50 -6.46
C ALA A 115 11.03 -1.92 -6.00
N TRP A 116 10.94 -2.88 -5.07
CA TRP A 116 9.68 -3.29 -4.46
C TRP A 116 9.03 -2.18 -3.63
N THR A 117 9.81 -1.50 -2.78
CA THR A 117 9.35 -0.33 -2.02
C THR A 117 8.82 0.77 -2.94
N ASN A 118 9.56 1.07 -4.01
CA ASN A 118 9.12 2.03 -5.03
C ASN A 118 7.83 1.56 -5.74
N LYS A 119 7.74 0.26 -6.04
CA LYS A 119 6.53 -0.31 -6.66
C LYS A 119 5.30 -0.10 -5.78
N GLU A 120 5.40 -0.38 -4.48
CA GLU A 120 4.27 -0.19 -3.56
C GLU A 120 3.89 1.28 -3.44
N PHE A 121 4.86 2.19 -3.30
CA PHE A 121 4.61 3.62 -3.31
C PHE A 121 3.83 4.06 -4.55
N ARG A 122 4.29 3.65 -5.75
CA ARG A 122 3.64 4.00 -7.02
C ARG A 122 2.27 3.37 -7.21
N ASN A 123 2.05 2.20 -6.63
CA ASN A 123 0.73 1.56 -6.68
C ASN A 123 -0.26 2.31 -5.77
N LEU A 124 0.16 2.70 -4.55
CA LEU A 124 -0.65 3.54 -3.66
C LEU A 124 -1.00 4.88 -4.33
N ASP A 125 0.00 5.58 -4.90
CA ASP A 125 -0.15 6.83 -5.64
C ASP A 125 -1.24 6.72 -6.73
N ARG A 126 -1.18 5.66 -7.55
CA ARG A 126 -2.17 5.41 -8.61
C ARG A 126 -3.57 5.10 -8.09
N TYR A 127 -3.69 4.38 -6.97
CA TYR A 127 -4.98 4.15 -6.34
C TYR A 127 -5.56 5.44 -5.76
N CYS A 128 -4.74 6.28 -5.12
CA CYS A 128 -5.17 7.60 -4.64
C CYS A 128 -5.62 8.49 -5.80
N GLU A 129 -4.86 8.55 -6.91
CA GLU A 129 -5.24 9.33 -8.12
C GLU A 129 -6.55 8.87 -8.72
N ALA A 130 -6.88 7.58 -8.61
CA ALA A 130 -8.14 6.98 -9.05
C ALA A 130 -9.28 7.13 -8.01
N GLY A 131 -9.04 7.81 -6.88
CA GLY A 131 -10.04 8.01 -5.83
C GLY A 131 -10.38 6.76 -5.01
N ILE A 132 -9.56 5.71 -5.08
CA ILE A 132 -9.77 4.48 -4.32
C ILE A 132 -9.18 4.64 -2.91
N PRO A 133 -9.96 4.34 -1.84
CA PRO A 133 -9.49 4.46 -0.47
C PRO A 133 -8.29 3.56 -0.16
N VAL A 134 -7.12 4.15 -0.07
CA VAL A 134 -5.85 3.55 0.36
C VAL A 134 -5.10 4.55 1.23
N PRO A 135 -4.14 4.14 2.08
CA PRO A 135 -3.28 5.08 2.78
C PRO A 135 -2.53 5.99 1.81
N GLU A 136 -2.61 7.31 2.00
CA GLU A 136 -1.90 8.28 1.15
C GLU A 136 -0.38 8.06 1.26
N PRO A 137 0.34 7.85 0.13
CA PRO A 137 1.78 7.66 0.15
C PRO A 137 2.49 9.00 0.36
N ILE A 138 3.30 9.12 1.42
CA ILE A 138 4.01 10.36 1.78
C ILE A 138 5.40 10.40 1.13
N ALA A 139 6.20 9.37 1.33
CA ALA A 139 7.55 9.29 0.79
C ALA A 139 8.09 7.86 0.77
N PHE A 140 9.04 7.58 -0.12
CA PHE A 140 9.79 6.33 -0.04
C PHE A 140 11.29 6.58 -0.26
N ARG A 141 12.12 5.77 0.42
CA ARG A 141 13.56 5.76 0.21
C ARG A 141 14.15 4.41 0.57
N LYS A 142 14.85 3.78 -0.37
CA LYS A 142 15.42 2.43 -0.23
C LYS A 142 14.35 1.40 0.17
N ASN A 143 14.44 0.87 1.41
CA ASN A 143 13.53 -0.12 1.97
C ASN A 143 12.51 0.46 2.96
N VAL A 144 12.35 1.79 3.00
CA VAL A 144 11.41 2.47 3.90
C VAL A 144 10.37 3.22 3.08
N LEU A 145 9.09 2.98 3.37
CA LEU A 145 7.93 3.65 2.83
C LEU A 145 7.21 4.36 3.98
N LEU A 146 6.92 5.64 3.79
CA LEU A 146 6.05 6.44 4.65
C LEU A 146 4.71 6.61 3.96
N MET A 147 3.64 6.43 4.70
CA MET A 147 2.27 6.60 4.24
C MET A 147 1.38 7.02 5.41
N GLU A 148 0.18 7.45 5.12
CA GLU A 148 -0.84 7.77 6.09
C GLU A 148 -1.04 6.63 7.08
N TYR A 149 -1.21 6.97 8.36
CA TYR A 149 -1.59 6.01 9.38
C TYR A 149 -3.11 5.97 9.52
N ILE A 150 -3.69 4.83 9.22
CA ILE A 150 -5.13 4.62 9.37
C ILE A 150 -5.42 4.12 10.78
N GLY A 151 -5.99 5.01 11.60
CA GLY A 151 -6.27 4.76 13.01
C GLY A 151 -6.17 6.05 13.83
N ASP A 152 -6.13 5.91 15.14
CA ASP A 152 -5.98 7.02 16.08
C ASP A 152 -4.92 6.74 17.15
N GLU A 153 -4.86 7.58 18.19
CA GLU A 153 -3.92 7.43 19.32
C GLU A 153 -4.12 6.13 20.11
N THR A 154 -5.28 5.50 20.03
CA THR A 154 -5.59 4.25 20.73
C THR A 154 -5.09 3.00 19.99
N GLY A 155 -4.87 3.13 18.67
CA GLY A 155 -4.34 2.05 17.86
C GLY A 155 -4.74 2.12 16.39
N PRO A 156 -4.26 1.15 15.60
CA PRO A 156 -4.61 1.07 14.17
C PRO A 156 -6.09 0.72 13.99
N ALA A 157 -6.67 1.17 12.88
CA ALA A 157 -7.97 0.72 12.42
C ALA A 157 -8.02 -0.82 12.35
N PRO A 158 -9.14 -1.45 12.75
CA PRO A 158 -9.27 -2.89 12.69
C PRO A 158 -9.27 -3.42 11.26
N GLN A 159 -8.78 -4.64 11.07
CA GLN A 159 -8.94 -5.34 9.79
C GLN A 159 -10.39 -5.74 9.57
N LEU A 160 -10.83 -5.76 8.32
CA LEU A 160 -12.21 -6.13 7.91
C LEU A 160 -12.66 -7.47 8.54
N LYS A 161 -11.75 -8.43 8.69
CA LYS A 161 -12.05 -9.74 9.32
C LYS A 161 -12.49 -9.64 10.78
N ASP A 162 -12.06 -8.59 11.48
CA ASP A 162 -12.28 -8.39 12.92
C ASP A 162 -13.47 -7.46 13.22
N VAL A 163 -14.08 -6.89 12.18
CA VAL A 163 -15.20 -5.94 12.28
C VAL A 163 -16.53 -6.66 12.25
N ALA A 164 -17.45 -6.28 13.16
CA ALA A 164 -18.86 -6.62 13.04
C ALA A 164 -19.54 -5.61 12.10
N MET A 165 -20.31 -6.10 11.14
CA MET A 165 -20.97 -5.28 10.11
C MET A 165 -22.48 -5.33 10.34
N ASP A 166 -23.11 -4.16 10.38
CA ASP A 166 -24.58 -4.05 10.46
C ASP A 166 -25.20 -4.36 9.09
N ASP A 167 -24.55 -3.93 8.01
CA ASP A 167 -24.91 -4.22 6.61
C ASP A 167 -23.72 -4.81 5.85
N PRO A 168 -23.56 -6.15 5.84
CA PRO A 168 -22.48 -6.79 5.10
C PRO A 168 -22.59 -6.62 3.58
N THR A 169 -23.81 -6.39 3.03
CA THR A 169 -24.01 -6.21 1.59
C THR A 169 -23.49 -4.86 1.14
N ALA A 170 -23.79 -3.77 1.87
CA ALA A 170 -23.26 -2.45 1.54
C ALA A 170 -21.72 -2.44 1.57
N MET A 171 -21.10 -2.97 2.62
CA MET A 171 -19.63 -3.09 2.72
C MET A 171 -19.05 -3.96 1.59
N TYR A 172 -19.76 -4.99 1.17
CA TYR A 172 -19.37 -5.83 0.04
C TYR A 172 -19.37 -5.05 -1.27
N ASP A 173 -20.40 -4.25 -1.51
CA ASP A 173 -20.54 -3.44 -2.72
C ASP A 173 -19.40 -2.42 -2.82
N ASP A 174 -19.04 -1.77 -1.69
CA ASP A 174 -17.89 -0.86 -1.63
C ASP A 174 -16.58 -1.57 -1.98
N VAL A 175 -16.33 -2.76 -1.43
CA VAL A 175 -15.10 -3.51 -1.72
C VAL A 175 -15.08 -4.04 -3.16
N VAL A 176 -16.24 -4.39 -3.74
CA VAL A 176 -16.34 -4.78 -5.15
C VAL A 176 -16.05 -3.60 -6.07
N SER A 177 -16.49 -2.38 -5.71
CA SER A 177 -16.15 -1.18 -6.48
C SER A 177 -14.63 -0.96 -6.52
N PHE A 178 -13.89 -1.19 -5.42
CA PHE A 178 -12.41 -1.09 -5.43
C PHE A 178 -11.74 -2.04 -6.43
N ILE A 179 -12.33 -3.22 -6.66
CA ILE A 179 -11.81 -4.18 -7.66
C ILE A 179 -12.05 -3.65 -9.07
N ILE A 180 -13.25 -3.14 -9.34
CA ILE A 180 -13.67 -2.64 -10.65
C ILE A 180 -12.89 -1.37 -11.00
N ASP A 181 -12.93 -0.37 -10.12
CA ASP A 181 -12.29 0.93 -10.33
C ASP A 181 -10.75 0.81 -10.31
N GLY A 182 -10.23 -0.10 -9.46
CA GLY A 182 -8.81 -0.43 -9.45
C GLY A 182 -8.30 -0.93 -10.80
N TYR A 183 -9.09 -1.74 -11.48
CA TYR A 183 -8.75 -2.22 -12.82
C TYR A 183 -8.94 -1.14 -13.89
N ARG A 184 -10.07 -0.41 -13.86
CA ARG A 184 -10.45 0.56 -14.89
C ARG A 184 -9.67 1.85 -14.79
N ASP A 185 -9.63 2.46 -13.60
CA ASP A 185 -9.14 3.82 -13.42
C ASP A 185 -7.67 3.82 -12.95
N ALA A 186 -7.31 2.99 -11.97
CA ALA A 186 -5.92 2.85 -11.57
C ALA A 186 -5.10 1.94 -12.52
N HIS A 187 -5.73 1.18 -13.43
CA HIS A 187 -5.10 0.16 -14.27
C HIS A 187 -4.26 -0.84 -13.48
N LEU A 188 -4.76 -1.24 -12.30
CA LEU A 188 -4.11 -2.17 -11.39
C LEU A 188 -5.04 -3.32 -10.99
N VAL A 189 -4.44 -4.47 -10.73
CA VAL A 189 -5.05 -5.58 -10.00
C VAL A 189 -4.30 -5.72 -8.69
N HIS A 190 -4.98 -5.77 -7.55
CA HIS A 190 -4.33 -5.83 -6.24
C HIS A 190 -3.45 -7.08 -6.09
N GLY A 191 -3.94 -8.21 -6.55
CA GLY A 191 -3.19 -9.46 -6.62
C GLY A 191 -3.03 -10.19 -5.28
N ASP A 192 -3.60 -9.68 -4.19
CA ASP A 192 -3.67 -10.31 -2.87
C ASP A 192 -4.81 -9.74 -2.00
N LEU A 193 -5.89 -9.26 -2.65
CA LEU A 193 -7.01 -8.67 -1.92
C LEU A 193 -7.74 -9.73 -1.11
N SER A 194 -7.96 -9.41 0.16
CA SER A 194 -8.66 -10.25 1.13
C SER A 194 -9.04 -9.43 2.36
N GLU A 195 -9.85 -10.04 3.24
CA GLU A 195 -10.26 -9.47 4.53
C GLU A 195 -9.09 -9.08 5.46
N TYR A 196 -7.87 -9.51 5.16
CA TYR A 196 -6.65 -9.16 5.90
C TYR A 196 -5.99 -7.89 5.38
N ASN A 197 -6.27 -7.51 4.13
CA ASN A 197 -5.67 -6.37 3.43
C ASN A 197 -6.69 -5.24 3.23
N ILE A 198 -7.70 -5.18 4.09
CA ILE A 198 -8.67 -4.09 4.18
C ILE A 198 -8.78 -3.71 5.65
N LEU A 199 -8.60 -2.43 5.94
CA LEU A 199 -8.94 -1.82 7.22
C LEU A 199 -10.35 -1.23 7.14
N VAL A 200 -11.00 -1.03 8.30
CA VAL A 200 -12.27 -0.30 8.38
C VAL A 200 -12.09 0.87 9.32
N TRP A 201 -12.28 2.09 8.81
CA TRP A 201 -12.14 3.30 9.58
C TRP A 201 -13.37 4.20 9.35
N ASP A 202 -13.99 4.65 10.44
CA ASP A 202 -15.27 5.41 10.42
C ASP A 202 -16.39 4.74 9.59
N GLY A 203 -16.38 3.40 9.54
CA GLY A 203 -17.36 2.62 8.79
C GLY A 203 -16.97 2.34 7.34
N GLU A 204 -15.93 2.98 6.81
CA GLU A 204 -15.48 2.89 5.43
C GLU A 204 -14.34 1.88 5.27
N PRO A 205 -14.33 1.05 4.22
CA PRO A 205 -13.22 0.15 3.93
C PRO A 205 -12.05 0.90 3.30
N ILE A 206 -10.83 0.58 3.71
CA ILE A 206 -9.58 1.15 3.18
C ILE A 206 -8.65 0.01 2.82
N MET A 207 -8.27 -0.07 1.57
CA MET A 207 -7.40 -1.13 1.04
C MET A 207 -5.94 -0.86 1.39
N ILE A 208 -5.22 -1.88 1.87
CA ILE A 208 -3.80 -1.79 2.26
C ILE A 208 -2.96 -2.86 1.59
N ASP A 209 -1.63 -2.75 1.73
CA ASP A 209 -0.63 -3.71 1.23
C ASP A 209 -0.63 -3.88 -0.30
N CYS A 210 -0.54 -2.76 -1.01
CA CYS A 210 -0.57 -2.68 -2.47
C CYS A 210 0.75 -3.12 -3.16
N GLY A 211 1.71 -3.67 -2.42
CA GLY A 211 3.01 -4.10 -2.94
C GLY A 211 2.92 -5.18 -4.01
N GLN A 212 1.96 -6.09 -3.91
CA GLN A 212 1.74 -7.16 -4.88
C GLN A 212 0.97 -6.71 -6.12
N ALA A 213 0.29 -5.57 -6.08
CA ALA A 213 -0.53 -5.10 -7.18
C ALA A 213 0.28 -4.99 -8.49
N MET A 214 -0.33 -5.41 -9.58
CA MET A 214 0.25 -5.45 -10.91
C MET A 214 -0.61 -4.67 -11.91
N THR A 215 -0.03 -4.26 -13.02
CA THR A 215 -0.79 -3.58 -14.06
C THR A 215 -1.84 -4.50 -14.69
N ALA A 216 -2.96 -3.94 -15.13
CA ALA A 216 -4.04 -4.65 -15.80
C ALA A 216 -3.55 -5.40 -17.06
N ASP A 217 -2.49 -4.91 -17.72
CA ASP A 217 -1.85 -5.53 -18.89
C ASP A 217 -0.93 -6.71 -18.55
N HIS A 218 -0.71 -7.01 -17.27
CA HIS A 218 0.15 -8.10 -16.89
C HIS A 218 -0.46 -9.43 -17.31
N PHE A 219 0.37 -10.36 -17.85
CA PHE A 219 -0.10 -11.64 -18.40
C PHE A 219 -0.88 -12.52 -17.41
N ASN A 220 -0.66 -12.34 -16.09
CA ASN A 220 -1.40 -13.02 -15.02
C ASN A 220 -2.53 -12.16 -14.42
N ALA A 221 -2.78 -10.94 -14.91
CA ALA A 221 -3.73 -10.01 -14.28
C ALA A 221 -5.11 -10.63 -14.10
N LYS A 222 -5.64 -11.28 -15.13
CA LYS A 222 -6.95 -11.94 -15.07
C LYS A 222 -7.03 -13.07 -14.04
N GLU A 223 -5.96 -13.87 -13.89
CA GLU A 223 -5.91 -14.94 -12.88
C GLU A 223 -5.94 -14.36 -11.46
N PHE A 224 -5.16 -13.30 -11.21
CA PHE A 224 -5.12 -12.64 -9.91
C PHE A 224 -6.42 -11.89 -9.60
N LEU A 225 -7.02 -11.24 -10.59
CA LEU A 225 -8.32 -10.57 -10.48
C LEU A 225 -9.40 -11.58 -10.04
N MET A 226 -9.50 -12.73 -10.71
CA MET A 226 -10.45 -13.77 -10.33
C MET A 226 -10.20 -14.33 -8.93
N ARG A 227 -8.94 -14.42 -8.51
CA ARG A 227 -8.58 -14.83 -7.16
C ARG A 227 -9.04 -13.80 -6.12
N ASP A 228 -8.79 -12.53 -6.36
CA ASP A 228 -9.20 -11.43 -5.48
C ASP A 228 -10.73 -11.39 -5.34
N ILE A 229 -11.49 -11.44 -6.45
CA ILE A 229 -12.95 -11.58 -6.45
C ILE A 229 -13.39 -12.79 -5.63
N GLY A 230 -12.76 -13.95 -5.85
CA GLY A 230 -13.09 -15.18 -5.14
C GLY A 230 -12.84 -15.11 -3.63
N ASN A 231 -11.78 -14.43 -3.19
CA ASN A 231 -11.49 -14.21 -1.77
C ASN A 231 -12.55 -13.34 -1.10
N ILE A 232 -12.88 -12.21 -1.72
CA ILE A 232 -13.89 -11.26 -1.22
C ILE A 232 -15.27 -11.91 -1.19
N ASN A 233 -15.69 -12.56 -2.27
CA ASN A 233 -16.98 -13.27 -2.32
C ASN A 233 -17.09 -14.35 -1.24
N ARG A 234 -16.01 -15.10 -0.99
CA ARG A 234 -15.99 -16.13 0.04
C ARG A 234 -16.15 -15.53 1.44
N PHE A 235 -15.44 -14.44 1.73
CA PHE A 235 -15.50 -13.78 3.03
C PHE A 235 -16.90 -13.23 3.30
N PHE A 236 -17.45 -12.43 2.39
CA PHE A 236 -18.74 -11.76 2.56
C PHE A 236 -19.94 -12.74 2.53
N ARG A 237 -19.87 -13.82 1.74
CA ARG A 237 -20.88 -14.90 1.79
C ARG A 237 -20.98 -15.51 3.19
N ASN A 238 -19.86 -15.70 3.87
CA ASN A 238 -19.83 -16.22 5.24
C ASN A 238 -20.36 -15.20 6.27
N ARG A 239 -20.49 -13.93 5.89
CA ARG A 239 -21.05 -12.84 6.69
C ARG A 239 -22.52 -12.56 6.35
N GLY A 240 -23.09 -13.27 5.38
CA GLY A 240 -24.51 -13.18 5.00
C GLY A 240 -24.82 -12.09 3.99
N ALA A 241 -23.82 -11.52 3.31
CA ALA A 241 -24.04 -10.55 2.23
C ALA A 241 -24.65 -11.22 0.99
N ASP A 242 -25.37 -10.44 0.22
CA ASP A 242 -25.86 -10.81 -1.11
C ASP A 242 -24.70 -10.71 -2.12
N ILE A 243 -24.25 -11.87 -2.60
CA ILE A 243 -23.01 -11.97 -3.38
C ILE A 243 -23.32 -11.97 -4.88
N ILE A 244 -22.62 -11.13 -5.61
CA ILE A 244 -22.61 -11.11 -7.09
C ILE A 244 -21.78 -12.31 -7.60
N ASP A 245 -22.23 -12.92 -8.69
CA ASP A 245 -21.50 -14.00 -9.33
C ASP A 245 -20.11 -13.51 -9.81
N PRO A 246 -19.03 -14.27 -9.55
CA PRO A 246 -17.66 -13.86 -9.91
C PRO A 246 -17.45 -13.53 -11.39
N GLU A 247 -18.10 -14.26 -12.28
CA GLU A 247 -17.99 -14.01 -13.72
C GLU A 247 -18.73 -12.71 -14.11
N THR A 248 -19.77 -12.33 -13.38
CA THR A 248 -20.47 -11.05 -13.55
C THR A 248 -19.58 -9.88 -13.15
N ILE A 249 -18.91 -9.97 -11.98
CA ILE A 249 -17.94 -8.95 -11.55
C ILE A 249 -16.80 -8.85 -12.57
N LEU A 250 -16.24 -10.00 -13.00
CA LEU A 250 -15.17 -10.02 -13.99
C LEU A 250 -15.61 -9.37 -15.30
N ALA A 251 -16.79 -9.73 -15.79
CA ALA A 251 -17.33 -9.16 -17.04
C ALA A 251 -17.52 -7.65 -16.93
N GLU A 252 -18.02 -7.17 -15.77
CA GLU A 252 -18.15 -5.75 -15.48
C GLU A 252 -16.78 -5.06 -15.45
N THR A 253 -15.82 -5.62 -14.73
CA THR A 253 -14.45 -5.09 -14.60
C THR A 253 -13.74 -4.95 -15.96
N LEU A 254 -13.97 -5.90 -16.89
CA LEU A 254 -13.30 -5.94 -18.20
C LEU A 254 -14.05 -5.14 -19.29
N LYS A 255 -15.20 -4.53 -19.00
CA LYS A 255 -15.85 -3.65 -19.97
C LYS A 255 -14.92 -2.47 -20.29
N PRO A 256 -14.84 -2.03 -21.56
CA PRO A 256 -14.20 -0.75 -21.89
C PRO A 256 -14.87 0.36 -21.08
N ALA A 257 -14.09 1.40 -20.70
CA ALA A 257 -14.69 2.64 -20.22
C ALA A 257 -15.63 3.15 -21.33
N ASP A 258 -16.88 3.46 -20.98
CA ASP A 258 -17.79 4.06 -21.94
C ASP A 258 -17.23 5.44 -22.34
N ASP A 259 -17.07 5.66 -23.67
CA ASP A 259 -16.56 6.92 -24.26
C ASP A 259 -17.60 8.08 -24.13
N ASP A 260 -18.49 8.05 -23.14
CA ASP A 260 -19.66 8.93 -23.06
C ASP A 260 -19.40 10.30 -22.41
N ASP A 261 -18.15 10.72 -22.13
CA ASP A 261 -17.86 12.05 -21.57
C ASP A 261 -16.83 12.88 -22.36
N VAL A 262 -16.72 12.68 -23.68
CA VAL A 262 -16.07 13.69 -24.54
C VAL A 262 -17.16 14.58 -25.13
N GLU A 263 -17.70 15.50 -24.32
CA GLU A 263 -18.34 16.70 -24.87
C GLU A 263 -17.28 17.47 -25.66
N GLU A 264 -17.32 17.34 -26.98
CA GLU A 264 -16.60 18.21 -27.91
C GLU A 264 -17.06 19.65 -27.64
N SER A 265 -16.28 20.41 -26.89
CA SER A 265 -16.38 21.85 -26.92
C SER A 265 -15.85 22.32 -28.27
N GLU A 266 -16.72 22.41 -29.27
CA GLU A 266 -16.47 23.21 -30.44
C GLU A 266 -16.43 24.68 -30.01
N GLU A 267 -15.26 25.18 -29.68
CA GLU A 267 -15.00 26.62 -29.62
C GLU A 267 -14.89 27.15 -31.05
N ASP A 268 -15.95 27.83 -31.46
CA ASP A 268 -16.00 28.68 -32.65
C ASP A 268 -14.90 29.73 -32.57
N TYR A 269 -13.82 29.53 -33.30
CA TYR A 269 -12.88 30.63 -33.61
C TYR A 269 -13.45 31.44 -34.75
N GLU A 270 -14.13 32.54 -34.41
CA GLU A 270 -14.39 33.66 -35.34
C GLU A 270 -13.05 34.31 -35.74
N GLU A 271 -12.64 34.14 -36.98
CA GLU A 271 -11.57 34.90 -37.62
C GLU A 271 -12.03 36.35 -37.78
N GLU A 272 -11.55 37.24 -36.96
CA GLU A 272 -11.61 38.69 -37.25
C GLU A 272 -10.57 39.02 -38.35
N GLU A 273 -11.05 39.21 -39.57
CA GLU A 273 -10.29 39.89 -40.64
C GLU A 273 -10.14 41.39 -40.24
N GLU A 274 -8.95 41.81 -39.88
CA GLU A 274 -8.60 43.25 -39.89
C GLU A 274 -8.02 43.63 -41.23
N ASP A 275 -8.85 44.41 -41.99
CA ASP A 275 -8.41 45.21 -43.10
C ASP A 275 -7.59 46.44 -42.61
N GLU A 276 -6.32 46.60 -42.99
CA GLU A 276 -5.61 47.76 -43.53
C GLU A 276 -4.09 47.60 -43.46
#